data_c3698f6025b2417a5207b77366c2e61b
#
_entry.id   c3698f6025b2417a5207b77366c2e61b
#
_cell.length_a   1.000
_cell.length_b   1.000
_cell.length_c   1.000
_cell.angle_alpha   90.00
_cell.angle_beta   90.00
_cell.angle_gamma   90.00
#
_symmetry.space_group_name_H-M   'P 1'
#
loop_
_entity.id
_entity.type
_entity.pdbx_description
1 polymer ?
#
loop_
_entity_poly.entity_id
_entity_poly.type
_entity_poly.pdbx_seq_one_letter_code
_entity_poly.pdbx_strand_id
1 'polypeptide(L)'
;MKKSIIAAGLLALFSTAALANETLIVGATPVPHAEILEFVKPVLAKEGVDLQVKVFNDFIQPNQQLAEKHLDANYYQYRPFLDNYNQTRHTNLVPVVGVHIEPFGAYSSKYTTLAAVPDGATIAIPNDPVNTGRALVMLSNAGLITLKDPHNPQSATKDITSNPHHFKIRELEGAMLARAVKQVDLAFIFANYALEAGIDTDKALLVEK
;
A
#
# COMPACT_ATOMS: atom_id res chain seq x y z
N MET A 1 -74.30 44.04 9.80
CA MET A 1 -73.34 43.53 8.77
C MET A 1 -71.95 43.67 9.33
N LYS A 2 -71.33 42.58 9.86
CA LYS A 2 -69.96 42.55 10.41
C LYS A 2 -69.09 41.80 9.40
N LYS A 3 -68.11 42.48 8.82
CA LYS A 3 -67.18 41.88 7.89
C LYS A 3 -65.99 41.36 8.74
N SER A 4 -65.85 40.06 8.81
CA SER A 4 -64.68 39.41 9.43
C SER A 4 -63.60 39.31 8.34
N ILE A 5 -62.44 39.93 8.61
CA ILE A 5 -61.24 39.83 7.79
C ILE A 5 -60.43 38.67 8.42
N ILE A 6 -60.30 37.57 7.66
CA ILE A 6 -59.43 36.47 8.00
C ILE A 6 -58.06 36.79 7.38
N ALA A 7 -57.08 37.13 8.24
CA ALA A 7 -55.67 37.24 7.86
C ALA A 7 -55.04 35.84 7.79
N ALA A 8 -54.81 35.34 6.58
CA ALA A 8 -54.05 34.11 6.36
C ALA A 8 -52.54 34.44 6.45
N GLY A 9 -51.95 34.09 7.58
CA GLY A 9 -50.49 34.15 7.72
C GLY A 9 -49.82 33.01 6.99
N LEU A 10 -49.13 33.32 5.87
CA LEU A 10 -48.22 32.40 5.20
C LEU A 10 -46.96 32.24 6.07
N LEU A 11 -46.88 31.18 6.89
CA LEU A 11 -45.62 30.72 7.47
C LEU A 11 -44.81 30.07 6.33
N ALA A 12 -43.85 30.81 5.78
CA ALA A 12 -42.80 30.26 4.93
C ALA A 12 -41.87 29.41 5.82
N LEU A 13 -42.06 28.11 5.83
CA LEU A 13 -41.14 27.13 6.36
C LEU A 13 -39.90 27.14 5.46
N PHE A 14 -38.90 27.94 5.82
CA PHE A 14 -37.54 27.74 5.33
C PHE A 14 -37.01 26.42 5.92
N SER A 15 -37.27 25.32 5.21
CA SER A 15 -36.54 24.09 5.44
C SER A 15 -35.07 24.34 5.05
N THR A 16 -34.26 24.71 6.03
CA THR A 16 -32.80 24.54 5.89
C THR A 16 -32.57 23.05 5.76
N ALA A 17 -32.44 22.58 4.53
CA ALA A 17 -31.88 21.26 4.29
C ALA A 17 -30.48 21.32 4.89
N ALA A 18 -30.31 20.78 6.10
CA ALA A 18 -29.01 20.45 6.62
C ALA A 18 -28.44 19.48 5.59
N LEU A 19 -27.42 19.90 4.86
CA LEU A 19 -26.64 19.00 4.04
C LEU A 19 -26.07 17.97 5.03
N ALA A 20 -26.68 16.79 5.06
CA ALA A 20 -26.13 15.68 5.83
C ALA A 20 -24.77 15.40 5.19
N ASN A 21 -23.70 15.52 5.98
CA ASN A 21 -22.38 15.18 5.49
C ASN A 21 -22.40 13.72 5.02
N GLU A 22 -21.95 13.49 3.79
CA GLU A 22 -21.78 12.14 3.27
C GLU A 22 -20.58 11.51 3.97
N THR A 23 -20.79 10.38 4.62
CA THR A 23 -19.69 9.66 5.28
C THR A 23 -18.96 8.81 4.25
N LEU A 24 -17.63 8.97 4.19
CA LEU A 24 -16.72 8.19 3.34
C LEU A 24 -15.72 7.44 4.21
N ILE A 25 -15.80 6.11 4.23
CA ILE A 25 -14.92 5.25 5.05
C ILE A 25 -13.79 4.73 4.17
N VAL A 26 -12.55 5.15 4.44
CA VAL A 26 -11.38 4.77 3.63
C VAL A 26 -10.38 3.98 4.47
N GLY A 27 -10.02 2.78 3.99
CA GLY A 27 -8.95 1.97 4.56
C GLY A 27 -7.58 2.39 4.05
N ALA A 28 -6.59 2.49 4.93
CA ALA A 28 -5.24 2.90 4.55
C ALA A 28 -4.18 2.23 5.43
N THR A 29 -2.94 2.11 4.94
CA THR A 29 -1.79 1.83 5.81
C THR A 29 -1.33 3.11 6.52
N PRO A 30 -0.59 3.02 7.65
CA PRO A 30 -0.30 4.19 8.50
C PRO A 30 0.38 5.33 7.75
N VAL A 31 1.58 5.10 7.26
CA VAL A 31 2.47 6.11 6.64
C VAL A 31 2.76 5.70 5.19
N PRO A 32 2.67 6.59 4.23
CA PRO A 32 2.16 7.97 4.28
C PRO A 32 0.64 8.04 4.08
N HIS A 33 -0.04 6.93 3.80
CA HIS A 33 -1.40 6.88 3.28
C HIS A 33 -2.44 7.48 4.24
N ALA A 34 -2.49 7.01 5.49
CA ALA A 34 -3.43 7.55 6.47
C ALA A 34 -3.09 9.01 6.80
N GLU A 35 -1.81 9.39 6.86
CA GLU A 35 -1.39 10.77 7.09
C GLU A 35 -1.88 11.71 5.99
N ILE A 36 -1.80 11.29 4.72
CA ILE A 36 -2.33 12.05 3.58
C ILE A 36 -3.84 12.21 3.69
N LEU A 37 -4.57 11.14 4.03
CA LEU A 37 -6.02 11.18 4.23
C LEU A 37 -6.41 12.12 5.38
N GLU A 38 -5.72 12.05 6.51
CA GLU A 38 -5.98 12.95 7.65
C GLU A 38 -5.65 14.42 7.30
N PHE A 39 -4.63 14.66 6.47
CA PHE A 39 -4.30 15.99 5.99
C PHE A 39 -5.41 16.60 5.12
N VAL A 40 -6.05 15.82 4.25
CA VAL A 40 -7.12 16.32 3.37
C VAL A 40 -8.50 16.34 4.04
N LYS A 41 -8.68 15.64 5.14
CA LYS A 41 -9.94 15.53 5.89
C LYS A 41 -10.62 16.89 6.17
N PRO A 42 -9.92 17.93 6.68
CA PRO A 42 -10.56 19.23 6.94
C PRO A 42 -10.98 19.98 5.67
N VAL A 43 -10.39 19.66 4.51
CA VAL A 43 -10.80 20.21 3.22
C VAL A 43 -12.12 19.56 2.78
N LEU A 44 -12.19 18.22 2.83
CA LEU A 44 -13.37 17.44 2.49
C LEU A 44 -14.57 17.78 3.39
N ALA A 45 -14.33 18.03 4.68
CA ALA A 45 -15.38 18.44 5.60
C ALA A 45 -16.08 19.76 5.16
N LYS A 46 -15.34 20.69 4.55
CA LYS A 46 -15.93 21.94 4.00
C LYS A 46 -16.79 21.69 2.76
N GLU A 47 -16.55 20.57 2.09
CA GLU A 47 -17.31 20.13 0.92
C GLU A 47 -18.48 19.20 1.30
N GLY A 48 -18.73 19.00 2.60
CA GLY A 48 -19.82 18.16 3.10
C GLY A 48 -19.50 16.67 3.14
N VAL A 49 -18.20 16.27 3.11
CA VAL A 49 -17.77 14.88 3.23
C VAL A 49 -17.15 14.65 4.61
N ASP A 50 -17.72 13.71 5.37
CA ASP A 50 -17.15 13.20 6.62
C ASP A 50 -16.23 12.02 6.32
N LEU A 51 -14.93 12.29 6.16
CA LEU A 51 -13.93 11.26 5.91
C LEU A 51 -13.58 10.52 7.20
N GLN A 52 -13.79 9.21 7.21
CA GLN A 52 -13.39 8.30 8.28
C GLN A 52 -12.25 7.40 7.80
N VAL A 53 -11.07 7.52 8.42
CA VAL A 53 -9.89 6.73 8.07
C VAL A 53 -9.80 5.51 8.97
N LYS A 54 -9.76 4.31 8.37
CA LYS A 54 -9.48 3.06 9.06
C LYS A 54 -8.07 2.58 8.72
N VAL A 55 -7.21 2.49 9.74
CA VAL A 55 -5.80 2.12 9.57
C VAL A 55 -5.62 0.61 9.69
N PHE A 56 -4.85 0.04 8.75
CA PHE A 56 -4.48 -1.38 8.70
C PHE A 56 -2.95 -1.51 8.61
N ASN A 57 -2.40 -2.47 9.34
CA ASN A 57 -0.95 -2.68 9.41
C ASN A 57 -0.45 -3.78 8.44
N ASP A 58 -1.28 -4.23 7.51
CA ASP A 58 -0.97 -5.23 6.50
C ASP A 58 -1.60 -4.88 5.15
N PHE A 59 -1.22 -5.62 4.09
CA PHE A 59 -1.71 -5.42 2.74
C PHE A 59 -2.89 -6.33 2.35
N ILE A 60 -3.37 -7.18 3.25
CA ILE A 60 -4.44 -8.15 2.97
C ILE A 60 -5.80 -7.58 3.35
N GLN A 61 -5.91 -7.07 4.57
CA GLN A 61 -7.17 -6.62 5.15
C GLN A 61 -7.85 -5.47 4.39
N PRO A 62 -7.16 -4.42 3.88
CA PRO A 62 -7.84 -3.31 3.22
C PRO A 62 -8.69 -3.73 2.02
N ASN A 63 -8.21 -4.66 1.18
CA ASN A 63 -8.99 -5.18 0.06
C ASN A 63 -10.11 -6.10 0.51
N GLN A 64 -9.88 -6.93 1.53
CA GLN A 64 -10.90 -7.80 2.09
C GLN A 64 -12.06 -6.98 2.65
N GLN A 65 -11.78 -5.99 3.49
CA GLN A 65 -12.79 -5.13 4.09
C GLN A 65 -13.57 -4.31 3.05
N LEU A 66 -12.90 -3.88 1.97
CA LEU A 66 -13.56 -3.21 0.85
C LEU A 66 -14.47 -4.18 0.08
N ALA A 67 -14.02 -5.39 -0.22
CA ALA A 67 -14.82 -6.41 -0.91
C ALA A 67 -16.05 -6.83 -0.09
N GLU A 68 -15.94 -6.84 1.24
CA GLU A 68 -17.02 -7.11 2.21
C GLU A 68 -17.93 -5.88 2.46
N LYS A 69 -17.66 -4.73 1.79
CA LYS A 69 -18.42 -3.47 1.93
C LYS A 69 -18.37 -2.84 3.32
N HIS A 70 -17.31 -3.10 4.08
CA HIS A 70 -17.03 -2.44 5.35
C HIS A 70 -16.24 -1.13 5.17
N LEU A 71 -15.78 -0.86 3.95
CA LEU A 71 -15.13 0.35 3.48
C LEU A 71 -15.79 0.79 2.17
N ASP A 72 -15.72 2.08 1.88
CA ASP A 72 -16.13 2.65 0.59
C ASP A 72 -14.95 2.69 -0.40
N ALA A 73 -13.74 2.85 0.12
CA ALA A 73 -12.49 2.83 -0.65
C ALA A 73 -11.31 2.35 0.19
N ASN A 74 -10.19 2.09 -0.47
CA ASN A 74 -8.90 1.97 0.20
C ASN A 74 -7.80 2.72 -0.53
N TYR A 75 -6.74 3.09 0.20
CA TYR A 75 -5.60 3.83 -0.30
C TYR A 75 -4.31 3.26 0.29
N TYR A 76 -3.60 2.37 -0.47
CA TYR A 76 -2.35 1.74 -0.02
C TYR A 76 -1.62 0.97 -1.12
N GLN A 77 -2.28 0.65 -2.25
CA GLN A 77 -1.82 -0.34 -3.21
C GLN A 77 -1.56 0.23 -4.58
N TYR A 78 -0.97 -0.58 -5.44
CA TYR A 78 -0.70 -0.27 -6.83
C TYR A 78 -1.41 -1.28 -7.76
N ARG A 79 -1.56 -0.93 -9.03
CA ARG A 79 -2.41 -1.65 -9.97
C ARG A 79 -2.13 -3.16 -10.08
N PRO A 80 -0.88 -3.64 -10.23
CA PRO A 80 -0.62 -5.07 -10.33
C PRO A 80 -1.02 -5.86 -9.08
N PHE A 81 -0.90 -5.27 -7.88
CA PHE A 81 -1.34 -5.90 -6.63
C PHE A 81 -2.87 -6.03 -6.58
N LEU A 82 -3.60 -4.98 -6.96
CA LEU A 82 -5.06 -5.01 -7.06
C LEU A 82 -5.55 -6.05 -8.07
N ASP A 83 -4.94 -6.10 -9.26
CA ASP A 83 -5.33 -7.03 -10.32
C ASP A 83 -5.10 -8.49 -9.88
N ASN A 84 -3.99 -8.78 -9.20
CA ASN A 84 -3.74 -10.10 -8.61
C ASN A 84 -4.75 -10.44 -7.51
N TYR A 85 -5.10 -9.49 -6.64
CA TYR A 85 -6.13 -9.69 -5.63
C TYR A 85 -7.46 -10.04 -6.27
N ASN A 86 -7.92 -9.26 -7.24
CA ASN A 86 -9.17 -9.51 -7.96
C ASN A 86 -9.19 -10.90 -8.61
N GLN A 87 -8.09 -11.27 -9.28
CA GLN A 87 -7.98 -12.56 -9.93
C GLN A 87 -8.03 -13.72 -8.94
N THR A 88 -7.29 -13.62 -7.84
CA THR A 88 -7.15 -14.74 -6.88
C THR A 88 -8.32 -14.86 -5.91
N ARG A 89 -9.03 -13.76 -5.65
CA ARG A 89 -10.18 -13.70 -4.73
C ARG A 89 -11.52 -13.62 -5.45
N HIS A 90 -11.53 -13.60 -6.79
CA HIS A 90 -12.73 -13.48 -7.62
C HIS A 90 -13.55 -12.23 -7.26
N THR A 91 -12.86 -11.11 -7.03
CA THR A 91 -13.44 -9.80 -6.76
C THR A 91 -13.33 -8.88 -7.97
N ASN A 92 -14.00 -7.73 -7.92
CA ASN A 92 -14.03 -6.74 -9.00
C ASN A 92 -13.77 -5.32 -8.48
N LEU A 93 -12.87 -5.17 -7.53
CA LEU A 93 -12.44 -3.87 -7.04
C LEU A 93 -11.82 -3.07 -8.18
N VAL A 94 -12.14 -1.79 -8.28
CA VAL A 94 -11.70 -0.93 -9.38
C VAL A 94 -10.74 0.15 -8.88
N PRO A 95 -9.67 0.48 -9.64
CA PRO A 95 -8.82 1.61 -9.32
C PRO A 95 -9.54 2.90 -9.70
N VAL A 96 -9.44 3.91 -8.82
CA VAL A 96 -10.05 5.23 -9.04
C VAL A 96 -9.02 6.22 -9.59
N VAL A 97 -7.90 6.39 -8.89
CA VAL A 97 -6.86 7.36 -9.24
C VAL A 97 -5.50 6.94 -8.67
N GLY A 98 -4.41 7.30 -9.35
CA GLY A 98 -3.06 7.25 -8.81
C GLY A 98 -2.77 8.54 -8.03
N VAL A 99 -2.27 8.42 -6.80
CA VAL A 99 -1.99 9.55 -5.93
C VAL A 99 -0.49 9.84 -5.87
N HIS A 100 0.34 8.82 -5.63
CA HIS A 100 1.79 8.93 -5.56
C HIS A 100 2.48 7.62 -5.94
N ILE A 101 3.79 7.65 -6.07
CA ILE A 101 4.62 6.48 -6.33
C ILE A 101 5.49 6.24 -5.09
N GLU A 102 5.55 4.98 -4.65
CA GLU A 102 6.43 4.56 -3.57
C GLU A 102 7.55 3.67 -4.11
N PRO A 103 8.82 3.99 -3.82
CA PRO A 103 9.91 3.13 -4.19
C PRO A 103 9.86 1.80 -3.41
N PHE A 104 10.29 0.73 -4.06
CA PHE A 104 10.60 -0.55 -3.45
C PHE A 104 12.11 -0.74 -3.47
N GLY A 105 12.71 -1.04 -2.35
CA GLY A 105 14.16 -1.07 -2.22
C GLY A 105 14.69 -2.18 -1.33
N ALA A 106 15.98 -2.50 -1.53
CA ALA A 106 16.71 -3.43 -0.69
C ALA A 106 17.62 -2.69 0.29
N TYR A 107 17.48 -2.99 1.55
CA TYR A 107 18.15 -2.32 2.67
C TYR A 107 18.98 -3.30 3.49
N SER A 108 20.04 -2.80 4.08
CA SER A 108 20.87 -3.56 5.03
C SER A 108 21.20 -2.71 6.26
N SER A 109 21.19 -3.33 7.43
CA SER A 109 21.75 -2.73 8.64
C SER A 109 23.25 -3.04 8.84
N LYS A 110 23.82 -3.89 7.98
CA LYS A 110 25.19 -4.42 8.11
C LYS A 110 26.12 -3.87 7.02
N TYR A 111 25.60 -3.63 5.81
CA TYR A 111 26.38 -3.27 4.63
C TYR A 111 25.92 -1.94 4.07
N THR A 112 26.87 -1.19 3.49
CA THR A 112 26.63 0.13 2.89
C THR A 112 26.62 0.11 1.36
N THR A 113 27.01 -1.03 0.76
CA THR A 113 26.97 -1.23 -0.69
C THR A 113 26.51 -2.64 -1.01
N LEU A 114 25.88 -2.83 -2.16
CA LEU A 114 25.43 -4.14 -2.60
C LEU A 114 26.60 -5.12 -2.80
N ALA A 115 27.72 -4.63 -3.30
CA ALA A 115 28.94 -5.44 -3.50
C ALA A 115 29.59 -5.93 -2.21
N ALA A 116 29.25 -5.34 -1.05
CA ALA A 116 29.77 -5.79 0.26
C ALA A 116 28.94 -6.94 0.86
N VAL A 117 27.79 -7.28 0.26
CA VAL A 117 26.96 -8.38 0.74
C VAL A 117 27.65 -9.71 0.42
N PRO A 118 28.00 -10.55 1.42
CA PRO A 118 28.84 -11.73 1.20
C PRO A 118 28.08 -12.89 0.57
N ASP A 119 28.84 -13.83 0.01
CA ASP A 119 28.31 -15.12 -0.41
C ASP A 119 27.66 -15.85 0.79
N GLY A 120 26.55 -16.54 0.51
CA GLY A 120 25.76 -17.22 1.54
C GLY A 120 24.86 -16.30 2.37
N ALA A 121 24.83 -15.00 2.06
CA ALA A 121 23.99 -14.03 2.77
C ALA A 121 22.50 -14.40 2.74
N THR A 122 21.79 -14.03 3.80
CA THR A 122 20.34 -14.20 3.89
C THR A 122 19.63 -12.96 3.37
N ILE A 123 18.79 -13.14 2.35
CA ILE A 123 17.99 -12.08 1.73
C ILE A 123 16.51 -12.30 2.05
N ALA A 124 15.87 -11.34 2.72
CA ALA A 124 14.44 -11.36 2.99
C ALA A 124 13.69 -10.63 1.88
N ILE A 125 12.67 -11.27 1.34
CA ILE A 125 11.77 -10.73 0.31
C ILE A 125 10.31 -10.89 0.72
N PRO A 126 9.35 -10.14 0.13
CA PRO A 126 7.93 -10.36 0.37
C PRO A 126 7.49 -11.78 0.00
N ASN A 127 6.41 -12.27 0.63
CA ASN A 127 5.85 -13.60 0.38
C ASN A 127 4.57 -13.59 -0.49
N ASP A 128 4.10 -12.43 -0.92
CA ASP A 128 3.00 -12.36 -1.89
C ASP A 128 3.54 -12.49 -3.32
N PRO A 129 2.80 -13.15 -4.24
CA PRO A 129 3.33 -13.51 -5.55
C PRO A 129 3.83 -12.32 -6.38
N VAL A 130 3.15 -11.17 -6.28
CA VAL A 130 3.50 -9.99 -7.08
C VAL A 130 4.80 -9.37 -6.58
N ASN A 131 4.93 -9.19 -5.27
CA ASN A 131 6.11 -8.54 -4.70
C ASN A 131 7.30 -9.49 -4.54
N THR A 132 7.07 -10.80 -4.39
CA THR A 132 8.13 -11.82 -4.55
C THR A 132 8.78 -11.67 -5.92
N GLY A 133 7.97 -11.64 -7.00
CA GLY A 133 8.46 -11.49 -8.36
C GLY A 133 9.24 -10.20 -8.56
N ARG A 134 8.76 -9.06 -8.05
CA ARG A 134 9.47 -7.78 -8.11
C ARG A 134 10.86 -7.86 -7.48
N ALA A 135 10.97 -8.40 -6.27
CA ALA A 135 12.25 -8.55 -5.58
C ALA A 135 13.22 -9.45 -6.35
N LEU A 136 12.73 -10.57 -6.90
CA LEU A 136 13.55 -11.48 -7.69
C LEU A 136 14.02 -10.85 -9.01
N VAL A 137 13.15 -10.11 -9.70
CA VAL A 137 13.53 -9.37 -10.91
C VAL A 137 14.57 -8.29 -10.59
N MET A 138 14.45 -7.59 -9.47
CA MET A 138 15.46 -6.61 -9.03
C MET A 138 16.82 -7.28 -8.78
N LEU A 139 16.86 -8.44 -8.10
CA LEU A 139 18.09 -9.22 -7.89
C LEU A 139 18.69 -9.68 -9.20
N SER A 140 17.86 -10.13 -10.15
CA SER A 140 18.29 -10.57 -11.49
C SER A 140 18.85 -9.42 -12.30
N ASN A 141 18.20 -8.26 -12.32
CA ASN A 141 18.68 -7.06 -13.01
C ASN A 141 19.99 -6.51 -12.42
N ALA A 142 20.22 -6.74 -11.13
CA ALA A 142 21.49 -6.43 -10.47
C ALA A 142 22.60 -7.47 -10.73
N GLY A 143 22.31 -8.56 -11.49
CA GLY A 143 23.27 -9.62 -11.80
C GLY A 143 23.59 -10.56 -10.62
N LEU A 144 22.78 -10.53 -9.58
CA LEU A 144 23.02 -11.32 -8.35
C LEU A 144 22.46 -12.74 -8.43
N ILE A 145 21.41 -12.93 -9.24
CA ILE A 145 20.80 -14.21 -9.55
C ILE A 145 20.43 -14.25 -11.05
N THR A 146 20.09 -15.43 -11.56
CA THR A 146 19.47 -15.56 -12.89
C THR A 146 18.10 -16.19 -12.73
N LEU A 147 17.09 -15.62 -13.38
CA LEU A 147 15.74 -16.16 -13.47
C LEU A 147 15.53 -16.89 -14.78
N LYS A 148 14.60 -17.84 -14.80
CA LYS A 148 14.16 -18.53 -16.01
C LYS A 148 13.65 -17.54 -17.09
N ASP A 149 12.91 -16.52 -16.64
CA ASP A 149 12.49 -15.37 -17.42
C ASP A 149 12.77 -14.10 -16.60
N PRO A 150 13.79 -13.29 -16.98
CA PRO A 150 14.20 -12.11 -16.20
C PRO A 150 13.19 -10.97 -16.24
N HIS A 151 12.20 -11.04 -17.12
CA HIS A 151 11.16 -10.00 -17.26
C HIS A 151 9.80 -10.41 -16.69
N ASN A 152 9.67 -11.64 -16.17
CA ASN A 152 8.41 -12.10 -15.60
C ASN A 152 8.20 -11.53 -14.18
N PRO A 153 7.24 -10.60 -13.99
CA PRO A 153 6.96 -10.01 -12.68
C PRO A 153 6.27 -10.99 -11.72
N GLN A 154 5.92 -12.19 -12.19
CA GLN A 154 5.33 -13.26 -11.38
C GLN A 154 6.33 -14.39 -11.10
N SER A 155 7.63 -14.12 -11.23
CA SER A 155 8.67 -15.09 -10.89
C SER A 155 8.60 -15.47 -9.42
N ALA A 156 8.79 -16.76 -9.13
CA ALA A 156 8.87 -17.31 -7.79
C ALA A 156 10.29 -17.81 -7.52
N THR A 157 10.62 -18.13 -6.28
CA THR A 157 11.96 -18.62 -5.87
C THR A 157 12.37 -19.89 -6.63
N LYS A 158 11.43 -20.73 -7.02
CA LYS A 158 11.65 -21.91 -7.88
C LYS A 158 12.12 -21.60 -9.31
N ASP A 159 11.93 -20.35 -9.76
CA ASP A 159 12.31 -19.89 -11.09
C ASP A 159 13.76 -19.35 -11.13
N ILE A 160 14.47 -19.38 -10.02
CA ILE A 160 15.90 -19.07 -9.95
C ILE A 160 16.69 -20.22 -10.61
N THR A 161 17.34 -19.91 -11.72
CA THR A 161 18.15 -20.88 -12.48
C THR A 161 19.64 -20.84 -12.12
N SER A 162 20.12 -19.71 -11.58
CA SER A 162 21.48 -19.56 -11.07
C SER A 162 21.50 -18.63 -9.86
N ASN A 163 22.26 -19.03 -8.86
CA ASN A 163 22.50 -18.27 -7.61
C ASN A 163 23.98 -18.43 -7.24
N PRO A 164 24.89 -17.76 -7.98
CA PRO A 164 26.33 -17.96 -7.82
C PRO A 164 26.84 -17.54 -6.44
N HIS A 165 26.16 -16.61 -5.78
CA HIS A 165 26.48 -16.13 -4.43
C HIS A 165 25.88 -17.01 -3.32
N HIS A 166 25.18 -18.08 -3.65
CA HIS A 166 24.55 -18.99 -2.68
C HIS A 166 23.63 -18.28 -1.67
N PHE A 167 22.94 -17.20 -2.07
CA PHE A 167 22.02 -16.45 -1.23
C PHE A 167 20.90 -17.35 -0.69
N LYS A 168 20.58 -17.15 0.57
CA LYS A 168 19.47 -17.81 1.25
C LYS A 168 18.24 -16.90 1.19
N ILE A 169 17.33 -17.18 0.27
CA ILE A 169 16.11 -16.39 0.13
C ILE A 169 15.11 -16.79 1.20
N ARG A 170 14.60 -15.80 1.95
CA ARG A 170 13.54 -15.95 2.95
C ARG A 170 12.35 -15.10 2.55
N GLU A 171 11.22 -15.75 2.32
CA GLU A 171 9.95 -15.08 2.06
C GLU A 171 9.27 -14.73 3.39
N LEU A 172 8.92 -13.45 3.59
CA LEU A 172 8.28 -12.93 4.78
C LEU A 172 7.09 -12.04 4.39
N GLU A 173 6.11 -11.96 5.28
CA GLU A 173 5.04 -10.97 5.14
C GLU A 173 5.62 -9.54 5.05
N GLY A 174 5.03 -8.70 4.17
CA GLY A 174 5.55 -7.36 3.89
C GLY A 174 5.78 -6.50 5.13
N ALA A 175 4.83 -6.53 6.08
CA ALA A 175 4.94 -5.80 7.34
C ALA A 175 6.09 -6.27 8.26
N MET A 176 6.61 -7.50 8.05
CA MET A 176 7.70 -8.04 8.85
C MET A 176 9.10 -7.68 8.33
N LEU A 177 9.20 -7.26 7.06
CA LEU A 177 10.48 -7.04 6.37
C LEU A 177 11.32 -5.93 7.02
N ALA A 178 10.68 -4.81 7.39
CA ALA A 178 11.36 -3.70 8.05
C ALA A 178 11.95 -4.11 9.42
N ARG A 179 11.28 -5.00 10.15
CA ARG A 179 11.77 -5.55 11.41
C ARG A 179 12.91 -6.58 11.20
N ALA A 180 12.81 -7.34 10.10
CA ALA A 180 13.78 -8.36 9.76
C ALA A 180 15.15 -7.81 9.32
N VAL A 181 15.23 -6.52 8.91
CA VAL A 181 16.48 -5.91 8.39
C VAL A 181 17.69 -6.04 9.33
N LYS A 182 17.46 -6.09 10.64
CA LYS A 182 18.52 -6.29 11.65
C LYS A 182 18.95 -7.74 11.80
N GLN A 183 18.15 -8.69 11.30
CA GLN A 183 18.37 -10.14 11.49
C GLN A 183 18.89 -10.82 10.22
N VAL A 184 18.70 -10.19 9.05
CA VAL A 184 19.16 -10.69 7.76
C VAL A 184 20.31 -9.83 7.22
N ASP A 185 20.85 -10.19 6.08
CA ASP A 185 21.92 -9.44 5.45
C ASP A 185 21.37 -8.37 4.48
N LEU A 186 20.25 -8.66 3.82
CA LEU A 186 19.53 -7.75 2.94
C LEU A 186 18.03 -7.98 3.10
N ALA A 187 17.24 -6.92 3.17
CA ALA A 187 15.78 -7.00 3.21
C ALA A 187 15.17 -6.08 2.15
N PHE A 188 14.25 -6.63 1.36
CA PHE A 188 13.45 -5.85 0.42
C PHE A 188 12.25 -5.25 1.15
N ILE A 189 12.17 -3.92 1.22
CA ILE A 189 11.21 -3.21 2.06
C ILE A 189 10.48 -2.17 1.21
N PHE A 190 9.16 -2.10 1.35
CA PHE A 190 8.33 -1.06 0.75
C PHE A 190 8.58 0.28 1.46
N ALA A 191 8.51 1.38 0.71
CA ALA A 191 8.79 2.70 1.27
C ALA A 191 7.92 3.05 2.47
N ASN A 192 6.64 2.71 2.45
CA ASN A 192 5.73 2.94 3.57
C ASN A 192 6.20 2.25 4.86
N TYR A 193 6.60 0.98 4.81
CA TYR A 193 7.13 0.26 5.98
C TYR A 193 8.53 0.73 6.37
N ALA A 194 9.34 1.19 5.41
CA ALA A 194 10.63 1.77 5.71
C ALA A 194 10.47 3.09 6.50
N LEU A 195 9.57 3.97 6.05
CA LEU A 195 9.24 5.24 6.71
C LEU A 195 8.68 5.01 8.11
N GLU A 196 7.71 4.11 8.25
CA GLU A 196 7.11 3.76 9.54
C GLU A 196 8.16 3.24 10.54
N ALA A 197 9.14 2.47 10.06
CA ALA A 197 10.23 1.94 10.86
C ALA A 197 11.39 2.92 11.10
N GLY A 198 11.33 4.14 10.56
CA GLY A 198 12.41 5.13 10.63
C GLY A 198 13.65 4.75 9.83
N ILE A 199 13.50 3.89 8.80
CA ILE A 199 14.58 3.53 7.89
C ILE A 199 14.71 4.64 6.85
N ASP A 200 15.93 5.17 6.72
CA ASP A 200 16.26 6.18 5.72
C ASP A 200 16.18 5.57 4.31
N THR A 201 15.20 6.00 3.54
CA THR A 201 14.94 5.46 2.19
C THR A 201 16.05 5.77 1.20
N ASP A 202 16.86 6.82 1.44
CA ASP A 202 18.01 7.18 0.60
C ASP A 202 19.20 6.21 0.77
N LYS A 203 19.15 5.37 1.80
CA LYS A 203 20.18 4.34 2.07
C LYS A 203 19.87 2.98 1.46
N ALA A 204 18.89 2.89 0.57
CA ALA A 204 18.66 1.65 -0.17
C ALA A 204 19.89 1.27 -0.99
N LEU A 205 20.31 0.01 -0.88
CA LEU A 205 21.44 -0.53 -1.66
C LEU A 205 21.03 -0.86 -3.10
N LEU A 206 19.74 -1.09 -3.30
CA LEU A 206 19.12 -1.33 -4.60
C LEU A 206 17.71 -0.75 -4.56
N VAL A 207 17.32 -0.02 -5.60
CA VAL A 207 15.98 0.57 -5.76
C VAL A 207 15.38 0.10 -7.09
N GLU A 208 14.10 -0.20 -7.08
CA GLU A 208 13.34 -0.54 -8.28
C GLU A 208 13.35 0.65 -9.26
N LYS A 209 13.56 0.37 -10.55
CA LYS A 209 13.61 1.36 -11.63
C LYS A 209 12.39 1.29 -12.51
#